data_8468ce2bc14c953d821263cf35309a40
#
_entry.id   8468ce2bc14c953d821263cf35309a40
#
_cell.length_a   1.000
_cell.length_b   1.000
_cell.length_c   1.000
_cell.angle_alpha   90.00
_cell.angle_beta   90.00
_cell.angle_gamma   90.00
#
_symmetry.space_group_name_H-M   'P 1'
#
loop_
_entity.id
_entity.type
_entity.pdbx_description
1 polymer ?
#
loop_
_entity_poly.entity_id
_entity_poly.type
_entity_poly.pdbx_seq_one_letter_code
_entity_poly.pdbx_strand_id
1 'polypeptide(L)'
;MTEHLLIIDGNKFGVMLTKINRKANVLDKYARRTADGDLRREVLGTYYNYSLTFAYNDDPEKYKVLWDKLTEPTEFHDITIVDTVEMMTFKGYISEVSDEIIYANPNNGYERQFNGLSCELVAKLPNRRRVS
;
A
#
# COMPACT_ATOMS: atom_id res chain seq x y z
N MET A 1 7.85 19.84 4.52
CA MET A 1 6.67 19.04 4.19
C MET A 1 6.94 18.09 3.03
N THR A 2 6.54 16.88 3.17
CA THR A 2 6.79 15.88 2.16
C THR A 2 5.59 15.77 1.23
N GLU A 3 5.76 16.20 -0.01
CA GLU A 3 4.69 16.15 -1.00
C GLU A 3 4.50 14.78 -1.60
N HIS A 4 5.53 13.95 -1.52
CA HIS A 4 5.55 12.65 -2.18
C HIS A 4 5.74 11.54 -1.16
N LEU A 5 4.63 11.22 -0.49
CA LEU A 5 4.63 10.16 0.52
C LEU A 5 4.62 8.77 -0.09
N LEU A 6 4.27 8.68 -1.36
CA LEU A 6 4.18 7.41 -2.08
C LEU A 6 4.76 7.57 -3.48
N ILE A 7 5.65 6.66 -3.84
CA ILE A 7 6.23 6.59 -5.18
C ILE A 7 6.07 5.14 -5.65
N ILE A 8 5.46 4.95 -6.81
CA ILE A 8 5.28 3.61 -7.39
C ILE A 8 5.94 3.59 -8.76
N ASP A 9 6.92 2.69 -8.94
CA ASP A 9 7.68 2.55 -10.18
C ASP A 9 8.29 3.87 -10.64
N GLY A 10 8.75 4.68 -9.67
CA GLY A 10 9.34 5.98 -9.95
C GLY A 10 8.37 7.11 -10.19
N ASN A 11 7.07 6.84 -10.14
CA ASN A 11 6.03 7.84 -10.41
C ASN A 11 5.48 8.43 -9.12
N LYS A 12 5.32 9.74 -9.12
CA LYS A 12 4.72 10.50 -8.03
C LYS A 12 3.33 10.93 -8.47
N PHE A 13 2.43 11.08 -7.50
CA PHE A 13 1.03 11.35 -7.81
C PHE A 13 0.54 12.63 -7.16
N GLY A 14 -0.39 13.30 -7.84
CA GLY A 14 -0.95 14.55 -7.35
C GLY A 14 -2.12 14.37 -6.38
N VAL A 15 -2.36 13.17 -5.92
CA VAL A 15 -3.42 12.88 -4.95
C VAL A 15 -2.77 12.73 -3.57
N MET A 16 -3.31 13.44 -2.60
CA MET A 16 -2.72 13.45 -1.26
C MET A 16 -3.03 12.16 -0.50
N LEU A 17 -1.98 11.59 0.09
CA LEU A 17 -2.12 10.44 0.98
C LEU A 17 -2.41 10.97 2.39
N THR A 18 -3.54 10.57 2.97
CA THR A 18 -3.97 11.09 4.27
C THR A 18 -3.71 10.13 5.43
N LYS A 19 -3.62 8.84 5.14
CA LYS A 19 -3.49 7.86 6.21
C LYS A 19 -2.70 6.65 5.73
N ILE A 20 -1.77 6.21 6.57
CA ILE A 20 -0.99 5.01 6.35
C ILE A 20 -1.14 4.12 7.58
N ASN A 21 -1.72 2.96 7.40
CA ASN A 21 -1.77 1.93 8.45
C ASN A 21 -0.70 0.90 8.15
N ARG A 22 0.13 0.65 9.12
CA ARG A 22 1.21 -0.33 8.98
C ARG A 22 0.82 -1.63 9.64
N LYS A 23 1.22 -2.72 9.02
CA LYS A 23 1.04 -4.04 9.59
C LYS A 23 2.35 -4.82 9.41
N ALA A 24 2.90 -5.32 10.48
CA ALA A 24 4.12 -6.12 10.45
C ALA A 24 3.77 -7.56 10.80
N ASN A 25 4.20 -8.48 9.95
CA ASN A 25 3.98 -9.90 10.18
C ASN A 25 5.33 -10.61 10.20
N VAL A 26 5.64 -11.27 11.32
CA VAL A 26 6.81 -12.13 11.41
C VAL A 26 6.36 -13.51 10.98
N LEU A 27 6.81 -13.93 9.81
CA LEU A 27 6.36 -15.18 9.22
C LEU A 27 7.39 -16.29 9.39
N ASP A 28 6.89 -17.50 9.59
CA ASP A 28 7.68 -18.69 9.81
C ASP A 28 7.62 -19.59 8.61
N LYS A 29 8.73 -20.29 8.35
CA LYS A 29 8.73 -21.40 7.41
C LYS A 29 7.94 -22.55 8.04
N TYR A 30 8.12 -22.75 9.32
CA TYR A 30 7.29 -23.66 10.13
C TYR A 30 7.32 -23.23 11.58
N ALA A 31 6.30 -23.65 12.32
CA ALA A 31 6.23 -23.52 13.77
C ALA A 31 5.45 -24.72 14.29
N ARG A 32 6.02 -25.46 15.22
CA ARG A 32 5.36 -26.64 15.78
C ARG A 32 5.85 -26.91 17.19
N ARG A 33 5.01 -27.58 17.97
CA ARG A 33 5.39 -28.00 19.32
C ARG A 33 5.83 -29.46 19.32
N THR A 34 6.87 -29.74 20.10
CA THR A 34 7.32 -31.08 20.30
C THR A 34 6.44 -31.76 21.39
N ALA A 35 6.66 -33.07 21.61
CA ALA A 35 5.86 -33.84 22.55
C ALA A 35 5.94 -33.31 23.99
N ASP A 36 7.05 -32.69 24.35
CA ASP A 36 7.25 -32.10 25.67
C ASP A 36 6.77 -30.66 25.79
N GLY A 37 6.10 -30.14 24.72
CA GLY A 37 5.54 -28.80 24.72
C GLY A 37 6.47 -27.70 24.26
N ASP A 38 7.69 -28.04 23.87
CA ASP A 38 8.65 -27.06 23.36
C ASP A 38 8.26 -26.60 21.96
N LEU A 39 8.39 -25.30 21.68
CA LEU A 39 8.09 -24.74 20.39
C LEU A 39 9.34 -24.71 19.52
N ARG A 40 9.25 -25.33 18.35
CA ARG A 40 10.28 -25.28 17.33
C ARG A 40 9.79 -24.41 16.18
N ARG A 41 10.63 -23.47 15.75
CA ARG A 41 10.22 -22.44 14.83
C ARG A 41 11.38 -21.99 13.96
N GLU A 42 11.12 -21.80 12.67
CA GLU A 42 12.09 -21.21 11.74
C GLU A 42 11.49 -19.94 11.15
N VAL A 43 12.04 -18.80 11.51
CA VAL A 43 11.55 -17.49 11.09
C VAL A 43 12.09 -17.15 9.72
N LEU A 44 11.21 -16.74 8.80
CA LEU A 44 11.61 -16.23 7.48
C LEU A 44 12.03 -14.76 7.55
N GLY A 45 11.31 -13.97 8.31
CA GLY A 45 11.56 -12.56 8.44
C GLY A 45 10.30 -11.79 8.76
N THR A 46 10.39 -10.48 8.79
CA THR A 46 9.27 -9.60 9.05
C THR A 46 8.84 -8.91 7.76
N TYR A 47 7.58 -9.04 7.41
CA TYR A 47 6.97 -8.44 6.23
C TYR A 47 6.17 -7.22 6.64
N TYR A 48 6.44 -6.07 6.01
CA TYR A 48 5.69 -4.84 6.26
C TYR A 48 4.65 -4.69 5.17
N ASN A 49 3.41 -4.62 5.59
CA ASN A 49 2.29 -4.37 4.69
C ASN A 49 1.63 -3.05 5.10
N TYR A 50 1.07 -2.36 4.13
CA TYR A 50 0.54 -1.03 4.35
C TYR A 50 -0.87 -0.93 3.78
N SER A 51 -1.75 -0.28 4.54
CA SER A 51 -3.07 0.11 4.04
C SER A 51 -3.07 1.62 3.91
N LEU A 52 -3.37 2.10 2.71
CA LEU A 52 -3.30 3.51 2.38
C LEU A 52 -4.69 4.09 2.16
N THR A 53 -4.90 5.31 2.63
CA THR A 53 -6.13 6.06 2.39
C THR A 53 -5.74 7.42 1.81
N PHE A 54 -6.42 7.80 0.74
CA PHE A 54 -6.14 9.04 0.03
C PHE A 54 -7.24 10.07 0.27
N ALA A 55 -6.88 11.34 0.08
CA ALA A 55 -7.79 12.44 0.26
C ALA A 55 -8.83 12.48 -0.85
N TYR A 56 -9.93 13.14 -0.55
CA TYR A 56 -10.91 13.55 -1.55
C TYR A 56 -10.20 14.30 -2.69
N ASN A 57 -10.66 14.07 -3.91
CA ASN A 57 -10.07 14.70 -5.08
C ASN A 57 -11.15 15.00 -6.11
N ASP A 58 -11.06 16.17 -6.74
CA ASP A 58 -11.99 16.58 -7.78
C ASP A 58 -11.31 16.80 -9.12
N ASP A 59 -10.05 16.40 -9.27
CA ASP A 59 -9.31 16.48 -10.51
C ASP A 59 -9.27 15.10 -11.18
N PRO A 60 -10.14 14.85 -12.17
CA PRO A 60 -10.21 13.51 -12.76
C PRO A 60 -8.92 13.05 -13.44
N GLU A 61 -8.15 13.99 -14.00
CA GLU A 61 -6.92 13.62 -14.72
C GLU A 61 -5.85 13.13 -13.78
N LYS A 62 -5.61 13.84 -12.68
CA LYS A 62 -4.63 13.42 -11.66
C LYS A 62 -5.06 12.14 -10.99
N TYR A 63 -6.35 12.04 -10.70
CA TYR A 63 -6.89 10.86 -10.03
C TYR A 63 -6.77 9.62 -10.92
N LYS A 64 -7.05 9.78 -12.21
CA LYS A 64 -6.97 8.67 -13.16
C LYS A 64 -5.54 8.11 -13.25
N VAL A 65 -4.54 8.98 -13.23
CA VAL A 65 -3.13 8.53 -13.27
C VAL A 65 -2.84 7.64 -12.08
N LEU A 66 -3.28 8.03 -10.89
CA LEU A 66 -3.09 7.21 -9.69
C LEU A 66 -3.88 5.91 -9.77
N TRP A 67 -5.15 5.99 -10.14
CA TRP A 67 -6.01 4.81 -10.25
C TRP A 67 -5.44 3.78 -11.23
N ASP A 68 -5.01 4.25 -12.40
CA ASP A 68 -4.46 3.36 -13.41
C ASP A 68 -3.19 2.66 -12.91
N LYS A 69 -2.36 3.37 -12.16
CA LYS A 69 -1.14 2.76 -11.61
C LYS A 69 -1.48 1.75 -10.51
N LEU A 70 -2.42 2.09 -9.63
CA LEU A 70 -2.82 1.18 -8.55
C LEU A 70 -3.48 -0.09 -9.07
N THR A 71 -4.18 0.00 -10.18
CA THR A 71 -4.91 -1.13 -10.76
C THR A 71 -4.17 -1.78 -11.93
N GLU A 72 -2.93 -1.41 -12.18
CA GLU A 72 -2.14 -1.96 -13.27
C GLU A 72 -1.94 -3.47 -13.09
N PRO A 73 -2.26 -4.29 -14.11
CA PRO A 73 -2.16 -5.75 -13.97
C PRO A 73 -0.71 -6.21 -14.17
N THR A 74 0.15 -5.87 -13.24
CA THR A 74 1.54 -6.29 -13.21
C THR A 74 1.78 -7.18 -12.00
N GLU A 75 2.80 -8.02 -12.09
CA GLU A 75 3.09 -8.95 -11.00
C GLU A 75 3.54 -8.21 -9.74
N PHE A 76 4.49 -7.29 -9.88
CA PHE A 76 5.01 -6.52 -8.76
C PHE A 76 5.32 -5.09 -9.17
N HIS A 77 5.29 -4.19 -8.19
CA HIS A 77 5.70 -2.80 -8.33
C HIS A 77 6.90 -2.51 -7.44
N ASP A 78 7.69 -1.54 -7.83
CA ASP A 78 8.71 -0.96 -6.96
C ASP A 78 8.03 0.16 -6.17
N ILE A 79 7.93 -0.01 -4.87
CA ILE A 79 7.16 0.87 -4.00
C ILE A 79 8.10 1.57 -3.03
N THR A 80 7.97 2.89 -2.95
CA THR A 80 8.64 3.69 -1.94
C THR A 80 7.57 4.44 -1.17
N ILE A 81 7.55 4.26 0.14
CA ILE A 81 6.55 4.87 1.00
C ILE A 81 7.22 5.45 2.23
N VAL A 82 6.67 6.56 2.74
CA VAL A 82 7.19 7.13 3.97
C VAL A 82 6.82 6.22 5.14
N ASP A 83 7.80 5.92 5.96
CA ASP A 83 7.59 5.25 7.23
C ASP A 83 7.98 6.23 8.33
N THR A 84 8.15 5.79 9.55
CA THR A 84 8.31 6.66 10.71
C THR A 84 9.28 7.83 10.51
N VAL A 85 10.55 7.55 10.22
CA VAL A 85 11.58 8.60 10.06
C VAL A 85 12.28 8.53 8.72
N GLU A 86 11.93 7.56 7.89
CA GLU A 86 12.61 7.34 6.61
C GLU A 86 11.66 6.81 5.57
N MET A 87 12.12 6.80 4.32
CA MET A 87 11.39 6.20 3.22
C MET A 87 11.74 4.72 3.15
N MET A 88 10.73 3.88 3.05
CA MET A 88 10.90 2.44 2.86
C MET A 88 10.70 2.10 1.39
N THR A 89 11.66 1.42 0.80
CA THR A 89 11.58 0.98 -0.59
C THR A 89 11.56 -0.54 -0.63
N PHE A 90 10.59 -1.08 -1.32
CA PHE A 90 10.45 -2.53 -1.42
C PHE A 90 9.70 -2.90 -2.69
N LYS A 91 9.81 -4.16 -3.07
CA LYS A 91 9.02 -4.71 -4.16
C LYS A 91 7.78 -5.38 -3.58
N GLY A 92 6.62 -5.05 -4.13
CA GLY A 92 5.37 -5.60 -3.61
C GLY A 92 4.26 -5.51 -4.62
N TYR A 93 3.06 -5.89 -4.20
CA TYR A 93 1.88 -5.79 -5.05
C TYR A 93 0.74 -5.12 -4.31
N ILE A 94 -0.23 -4.67 -5.08
CA ILE A 94 -1.41 -3.99 -4.54
C ILE A 94 -2.55 -5.00 -4.61
N SER A 95 -3.05 -5.40 -3.43
CA SER A 95 -4.02 -6.50 -3.35
C SER A 95 -5.44 -6.05 -3.60
N GLU A 96 -5.78 -4.84 -3.19
CA GLU A 96 -7.15 -4.35 -3.29
C GLU A 96 -7.16 -2.84 -3.43
N VAL A 97 -7.97 -2.33 -4.35
CA VAL A 97 -8.16 -0.90 -4.56
C VAL A 97 -9.65 -0.63 -4.61
N SER A 98 -10.10 0.31 -3.80
CA SER A 98 -11.51 0.69 -3.80
C SER A 98 -11.67 2.19 -3.62
N ASP A 99 -12.74 2.73 -4.19
CA ASP A 99 -13.07 4.14 -4.06
C ASP A 99 -14.57 4.36 -4.27
N GLU A 100 -14.94 5.63 -4.26
CA GLU A 100 -16.31 6.05 -4.49
C GLU A 100 -16.30 7.25 -5.43
N ILE A 101 -17.13 7.20 -6.45
CA ILE A 101 -17.31 8.32 -7.38
C ILE A 101 -18.64 8.98 -7.09
N ILE A 102 -18.60 10.28 -6.83
CA ILE A 102 -19.79 11.07 -6.50
C ILE A 102 -20.04 12.07 -7.62
N TYR A 103 -21.26 12.13 -8.11
CA TYR A 103 -21.68 13.10 -9.12
C TYR A 103 -22.32 14.29 -8.40
N ALA A 104 -21.53 15.36 -8.26
CA ALA A 104 -21.92 16.49 -7.43
C ALA A 104 -23.00 17.38 -8.03
N ASN A 105 -22.99 17.57 -9.35
CA ASN A 105 -23.91 18.50 -9.98
C ASN A 105 -24.29 18.07 -11.40
N PRO A 106 -25.43 17.39 -11.55
CA PRO A 106 -25.86 16.91 -12.89
C PRO A 106 -26.15 18.04 -13.89
N ASN A 107 -26.45 19.25 -13.41
CA ASN A 107 -26.74 20.38 -14.28
C ASN A 107 -25.48 20.97 -14.93
N ASN A 108 -24.31 20.72 -14.35
CA ASN A 108 -23.02 21.23 -14.83
C ASN A 108 -22.15 20.16 -15.47
N GLY A 109 -22.76 19.19 -16.13
CA GLY A 109 -22.00 18.16 -16.83
C GLY A 109 -21.46 17.06 -15.95
N TYR A 110 -22.11 16.80 -14.83
CA TYR A 110 -21.75 15.69 -13.92
C TYR A 110 -20.31 15.82 -13.42
N GLU A 111 -20.04 16.88 -12.68
CA GLU A 111 -18.75 17.02 -12.03
C GLU A 111 -18.50 15.81 -11.12
N ARG A 112 -17.39 15.15 -11.39
CA ARG A 112 -17.03 13.94 -10.63
C ARG A 112 -16.14 14.30 -9.47
N GLN A 113 -16.45 13.72 -8.33
CA GLN A 113 -15.65 13.85 -7.12
C GLN A 113 -15.28 12.44 -6.67
N PHE A 114 -14.04 12.29 -6.26
CA PHE A 114 -13.50 10.99 -5.88
C PHE A 114 -13.18 10.98 -4.40
N ASN A 115 -13.67 9.98 -3.70
CA ASN A 115 -13.54 9.90 -2.25
C ASN A 115 -13.30 8.46 -1.83
N GLY A 116 -12.69 8.29 -0.66
CA GLY A 116 -12.52 6.99 -0.07
C GLY A 116 -11.58 6.06 -0.80
N LEU A 117 -10.70 6.60 -1.63
CA LEU A 117 -9.71 5.76 -2.31
C LEU A 117 -8.80 5.13 -1.27
N SER A 118 -8.76 3.82 -1.27
CA SER A 118 -7.90 3.05 -0.38
C SER A 118 -7.30 1.86 -1.12
N CYS A 119 -6.14 1.45 -0.68
CA CYS A 119 -5.49 0.27 -1.24
C CYS A 119 -4.60 -0.39 -0.20
N GLU A 120 -4.23 -1.63 -0.47
CA GLU A 120 -3.33 -2.38 0.40
C GLU A 120 -2.08 -2.76 -0.38
N LEU A 121 -0.92 -2.52 0.24
CA LEU A 121 0.38 -2.88 -0.30
C LEU A 121 0.90 -4.11 0.44
N VAL A 122 1.29 -5.12 -0.30
CA VAL A 122 1.80 -6.38 0.26
C VAL A 122 3.23 -6.60 -0.21
N ALA A 123 4.15 -6.78 0.72
CA ALA A 123 5.56 -6.96 0.40
C ALA A 123 5.81 -8.34 -0.24
N LYS A 124 6.66 -8.36 -1.26
CA LYS A 124 7.06 -9.60 -1.91
C LYS A 124 8.02 -10.41 -1.05
N LEU A 125 8.97 -9.73 -0.43
CA LEU A 125 10.02 -10.35 0.36
C LEU A 125 10.05 -9.71 1.74
N PRO A 126 10.66 -10.37 2.74
CA PRO A 126 10.76 -9.77 4.06
C PRO A 126 11.50 -8.44 4.00
N ASN A 127 10.93 -7.42 4.64
CA ASN A 127 11.60 -6.13 4.78
C ASN A 127 12.72 -6.21 5.81
N ARG A 128 12.57 -7.12 6.76
CA ARG A 128 13.61 -7.44 7.74
C ARG A 128 13.86 -8.93 7.71
N ARG A 129 15.10 -9.28 7.44
CA ARG A 129 15.51 -10.68 7.37
C ARG A 129 15.64 -11.27 8.76
N ARG A 130 15.58 -12.60 8.81
CA ARG A 130 15.79 -13.37 10.03
C ARG A 130 17.11 -12.98 10.70
N VAL A 131 17.05 -12.86 11.99
CA VAL A 131 18.23 -12.67 12.84
C VAL A 131 18.61 -14.03 13.39
N SER A 132 19.81 -14.46 13.11
CA SER A 132 20.28 -15.78 13.53
C SER A 132 20.99 -15.75 14.88
#